data_6d79d43572687344e77988f583f2a883
#
_entry.id   6d79d43572687344e77988f583f2a883
#
_cell.length_a   1.000
_cell.length_b   1.000
_cell.length_c   1.000
_cell.angle_alpha   90.00
_cell.angle_beta   90.00
_cell.angle_gamma   90.00
#
_symmetry.space_group_name_H-M   'P 1'
#
loop_
_entity.id
_entity.type
_entity.pdbx_description
1 polymer ?
#
loop_
_entity_poly.entity_id
_entity_poly.type
_entity_poly.pdbx_seq_one_letter_code
_entity_poly.pdbx_strand_id
1 'polypeptide(L)'
;IITGDDYSQTSAKLFARYSEDEIAQGITEDGKLMITIARSEEVSWDPLMDLTAKAYMLLAADFNMPPVKVFLEKTSPVGAGLGGGSSDAAFALKMLNEMFSLSLSDVVLADYASRLGSDCAFFIYNKPMLGTGRGEVLTPFDLDLGDAQINVLVPEGVAVSTAEAYGEIVPKEPVRAIHDILKLPI
;
A
#
# COMPACT_ATOMS: atom_id res chain seq x y z
N ILE A 1 4.37 -13.75 -0.96
CA ILE A 1 3.28 -14.75 -1.07
C ILE A 1 3.93 -16.08 -1.42
N ILE A 2 3.58 -17.11 -0.69
CA ILE A 2 4.09 -18.47 -0.91
C ILE A 2 2.90 -19.39 -1.15
N THR A 3 2.92 -20.10 -2.26
CA THR A 3 1.95 -21.16 -2.57
C THR A 3 2.66 -22.51 -2.40
N GLY A 4 2.10 -23.43 -1.59
CA GLY A 4 2.66 -24.77 -1.35
C GLY A 4 3.35 -24.94 -0.01
N ASP A 5 4.11 -26.06 0.15
CA ASP A 5 4.61 -26.55 1.45
C ASP A 5 5.85 -25.81 2.02
N ASP A 6 6.46 -24.88 1.27
CA ASP A 6 7.68 -24.18 1.71
C ASP A 6 7.43 -23.06 2.75
N TYR A 7 6.17 -22.85 3.13
CA TYR A 7 5.82 -21.83 4.12
C TYR A 7 6.51 -22.02 5.47
N SER A 8 6.63 -23.26 5.93
CA SER A 8 7.23 -23.57 7.24
C SER A 8 8.70 -23.18 7.34
N GLN A 9 9.48 -23.34 6.28
CA GLN A 9 10.90 -22.95 6.27
C GLN A 9 11.07 -21.43 6.18
N THR A 10 10.27 -20.77 5.35
CA THR A 10 10.32 -19.31 5.20
C THR A 10 9.84 -18.63 6.47
N SER A 11 8.72 -19.08 7.04
CA SER A 11 8.20 -18.54 8.30
C SER A 11 9.16 -18.73 9.47
N ALA A 12 9.80 -19.90 9.59
CA ALA A 12 10.78 -20.16 10.66
C ALA A 12 11.97 -19.18 10.63
N LYS A 13 12.49 -18.85 9.44
CA LYS A 13 13.58 -17.88 9.28
C LYS A 13 13.15 -16.45 9.67
N LEU A 14 11.92 -16.10 9.42
CA LEU A 14 11.36 -14.78 9.71
C LEU A 14 11.00 -14.67 11.19
N PHE A 15 10.32 -15.69 11.77
CA PHE A 15 10.04 -15.76 13.21
C PHE A 15 11.32 -15.75 14.08
N ALA A 16 12.44 -16.24 13.58
CA ALA A 16 13.72 -16.14 14.30
C ALA A 16 14.30 -14.72 14.38
N ARG A 17 13.77 -13.77 13.61
CA ARG A 17 14.27 -12.38 13.53
C ARG A 17 13.44 -11.39 14.34
N TYR A 18 12.24 -11.75 14.71
CA TYR A 18 11.26 -10.90 15.36
C TYR A 18 10.77 -11.48 16.66
N SER A 19 10.48 -10.64 17.66
CA SER A 19 9.83 -11.04 18.92
C SER A 19 8.33 -11.32 18.71
N GLU A 20 7.66 -11.86 19.73
CA GLU A 20 6.24 -12.16 19.66
C GLU A 20 5.38 -10.91 19.41
N ASP A 21 5.74 -9.77 19.99
CA ASP A 21 5.01 -8.50 19.83
C ASP A 21 5.24 -7.87 18.44
N GLU A 22 6.33 -8.21 17.78
CA GLU A 22 6.70 -7.72 16.45
C GLU A 22 6.05 -8.52 15.32
N ILE A 23 5.31 -9.59 15.64
CA ILE A 23 4.63 -10.47 14.69
C ILE A 23 3.16 -10.58 15.04
N ALA A 24 2.29 -10.42 14.06
CA ALA A 24 0.88 -10.74 14.18
C ALA A 24 0.40 -11.59 13.00
N GLN A 25 -0.55 -12.48 13.24
CA GLN A 25 -1.11 -13.36 12.23
C GLN A 25 -2.63 -13.26 12.20
N GLY A 26 -3.19 -13.25 11.00
CA GLY A 26 -4.63 -13.29 10.75
C GLY A 26 -4.97 -14.37 9.73
N ILE A 27 -6.12 -15.02 9.92
CA ILE A 27 -6.66 -16.05 9.02
C ILE A 27 -8.13 -15.71 8.76
N THR A 28 -8.54 -15.68 7.49
CA THR A 28 -9.95 -15.50 7.14
C THR A 28 -10.79 -16.70 7.58
N GLU A 29 -12.09 -16.47 7.85
CA GLU A 29 -13.02 -17.52 8.32
C GLU A 29 -13.08 -18.74 7.38
N ASP A 30 -12.96 -18.52 6.07
CA ASP A 30 -12.94 -19.58 5.06
C ASP A 30 -11.57 -20.27 4.92
N GLY A 31 -10.56 -19.81 5.67
CA GLY A 31 -9.21 -20.33 5.65
C GLY A 31 -8.42 -20.07 4.35
N LYS A 32 -8.95 -19.26 3.43
CA LYS A 32 -8.32 -19.02 2.13
C LYS A 32 -7.15 -18.03 2.20
N LEU A 33 -7.18 -17.09 3.14
CA LEU A 33 -6.07 -16.17 3.37
C LEU A 33 -5.49 -16.39 4.77
N MET A 34 -4.17 -16.63 4.83
CA MET A 34 -3.38 -16.46 6.03
C MET A 34 -2.40 -15.33 5.79
N ILE A 35 -2.41 -14.30 6.60
CA ILE A 35 -1.43 -13.21 6.54
C ILE A 35 -0.63 -13.16 7.85
N THR A 36 0.67 -13.07 7.73
CA THR A 36 1.59 -12.81 8.84
C THR A 36 2.30 -11.50 8.57
N ILE A 37 2.18 -10.56 9.49
CA ILE A 37 2.84 -9.26 9.43
C ILE A 37 3.96 -9.24 10.45
N ALA A 38 5.15 -8.80 10.04
CA ALA A 38 6.29 -8.56 10.91
C ALA A 38 6.86 -7.15 10.70
N ARG A 39 7.32 -6.53 11.79
CA ARG A 39 8.02 -5.25 11.79
C ARG A 39 8.90 -5.13 13.03
N SER A 40 9.84 -4.18 13.02
CA SER A 40 10.73 -3.91 14.17
C SER A 40 10.06 -3.17 15.34
N GLU A 41 8.75 -3.03 15.33
CA GLU A 41 7.94 -2.44 16.39
C GLU A 41 6.68 -3.30 16.56
N GLU A 42 5.93 -3.09 17.65
CA GLU A 42 4.69 -3.82 17.92
C GLU A 42 3.69 -3.75 16.74
N VAL A 43 3.12 -4.89 16.37
CA VAL A 43 1.99 -4.97 15.43
C VAL A 43 0.70 -4.89 16.24
N SER A 44 0.20 -3.69 16.44
CA SER A 44 -0.95 -3.37 17.32
C SER A 44 -2.32 -3.42 16.61
N TRP A 45 -2.38 -3.86 15.36
CA TRP A 45 -3.64 -3.97 14.60
C TRP A 45 -3.91 -5.39 14.14
N ASP A 46 -5.18 -5.70 13.87
CA ASP A 46 -5.57 -6.97 13.27
C ASP A 46 -4.99 -7.09 11.84
N PRO A 47 -4.17 -8.11 11.56
CA PRO A 47 -3.58 -8.32 10.24
C PRO A 47 -4.58 -8.41 9.08
N LEU A 48 -5.80 -8.85 9.33
CA LEU A 48 -6.87 -8.87 8.31
C LEU A 48 -7.36 -7.47 7.93
N MET A 49 -7.09 -6.47 8.78
CA MET A 49 -7.38 -5.06 8.47
C MET A 49 -6.30 -4.39 7.64
N ASP A 50 -5.13 -5.03 7.45
CA ASP A 50 -4.09 -4.53 6.57
C ASP A 50 -4.57 -4.46 5.10
N LEU A 51 -4.13 -3.43 4.39
CA LEU A 51 -4.54 -3.23 3.00
C LEU A 51 -4.09 -4.36 2.07
N THR A 52 -3.00 -5.05 2.41
CA THR A 52 -2.53 -6.24 1.69
C THR A 52 -3.52 -7.40 1.80
N ALA A 53 -4.05 -7.64 3.00
CA ALA A 53 -5.10 -8.64 3.21
C ALA A 53 -6.38 -8.26 2.47
N LYS A 54 -6.78 -6.99 2.57
CA LYS A 54 -7.95 -6.45 1.87
C LYS A 54 -7.81 -6.55 0.35
N ALA A 55 -6.61 -6.40 -0.20
CA ALA A 55 -6.34 -6.59 -1.63
C ALA A 55 -6.67 -8.01 -2.10
N TYR A 56 -6.25 -9.03 -1.34
CA TYR A 56 -6.64 -10.42 -1.64
C TYR A 56 -8.15 -10.62 -1.53
N MET A 57 -8.77 -10.20 -0.43
CA MET A 57 -10.22 -10.37 -0.21
C MET A 57 -11.04 -9.67 -1.30
N LEU A 58 -10.59 -8.52 -1.77
CA LEU A 58 -11.26 -7.77 -2.82
C LEU A 58 -11.22 -8.51 -4.17
N LEU A 59 -10.09 -9.10 -4.54
CA LEU A 59 -9.99 -9.95 -5.74
C LEU A 59 -10.76 -11.27 -5.56
N ALA A 60 -10.73 -11.86 -4.37
CA ALA A 60 -11.43 -13.10 -4.08
C ALA A 60 -12.97 -12.97 -4.13
N ALA A 61 -13.49 -11.75 -4.02
CA ALA A 61 -14.93 -11.50 -4.19
C ALA A 61 -15.36 -11.63 -5.66
N ASP A 62 -14.49 -11.32 -6.61
CA ASP A 62 -14.80 -11.32 -8.04
C ASP A 62 -14.19 -12.52 -8.79
N PHE A 63 -13.15 -13.14 -8.23
CA PHE A 63 -12.44 -14.25 -8.85
C PHE A 63 -12.38 -15.46 -7.91
N ASN A 64 -12.39 -16.65 -8.48
CA ASN A 64 -12.16 -17.88 -7.72
C ASN A 64 -10.68 -18.01 -7.34
N MET A 65 -10.28 -17.29 -6.30
CA MET A 65 -8.90 -17.28 -5.83
C MET A 65 -8.58 -18.55 -5.04
N PRO A 66 -7.41 -19.17 -5.30
CA PRO A 66 -6.94 -20.26 -4.47
C PRO A 66 -6.49 -19.76 -3.09
N PRO A 67 -6.39 -20.65 -2.08
CA PRO A 67 -5.84 -20.30 -0.78
C PRO A 67 -4.39 -19.79 -0.89
N VAL A 68 -4.08 -18.72 -0.15
CA VAL A 68 -2.74 -18.13 -0.10
C VAL A 68 -2.27 -17.91 1.32
N LYS A 69 -0.95 -17.96 1.49
CA LYS A 69 -0.26 -17.52 2.69
C LYS A 69 0.61 -16.31 2.33
N VAL A 70 0.34 -15.19 2.97
CA VAL A 70 1.07 -13.93 2.78
C VAL A 70 1.98 -13.73 3.97
N PHE A 71 3.24 -13.41 3.71
CA PHE A 71 4.15 -12.88 4.70
C PHE A 71 4.51 -11.45 4.30
N LEU A 72 4.21 -10.50 5.17
CA LEU A 72 4.45 -9.07 4.96
C LEU A 72 5.44 -8.56 6.00
N GLU A 73 6.64 -8.21 5.56
CA GLU A 73 7.65 -7.55 6.38
C GLU A 73 7.59 -6.04 6.13
N LYS A 74 7.16 -5.29 7.13
CA LYS A 74 7.08 -3.83 7.05
C LYS A 74 8.40 -3.20 7.48
N THR A 75 9.15 -2.73 6.51
CA THR A 75 10.46 -2.09 6.72
C THR A 75 10.40 -0.57 6.67
N SER A 76 9.32 0.00 6.15
CA SER A 76 9.07 1.44 6.17
C SER A 76 8.30 1.85 7.42
N PRO A 77 8.53 3.04 7.99
CA PRO A 77 7.77 3.55 9.12
C PRO A 77 6.27 3.56 8.83
N VAL A 78 5.48 2.95 9.71
CA VAL A 78 4.01 2.93 9.59
C VAL A 78 3.46 4.26 10.10
N GLY A 79 2.51 4.85 9.37
CA GLY A 79 1.89 6.12 9.75
C GLY A 79 2.72 7.38 9.48
N ALA A 80 3.89 7.25 8.83
CA ALA A 80 4.77 8.37 8.52
C ALA A 80 4.39 9.16 7.24
N GLY A 81 3.21 8.91 6.65
CA GLY A 81 2.77 9.60 5.43
C GLY A 81 3.50 9.19 4.15
N LEU A 82 4.29 8.12 4.19
CA LEU A 82 5.09 7.65 3.04
C LEU A 82 4.31 6.76 2.06
N GLY A 83 3.03 6.49 2.33
CA GLY A 83 2.21 5.65 1.47
C GLY A 83 2.56 4.15 1.51
N GLY A 84 3.34 3.67 2.50
CA GLY A 84 3.82 2.29 2.58
C GLY A 84 2.69 1.26 2.48
N GLY A 85 1.63 1.40 3.27
CA GLY A 85 0.47 0.49 3.21
C GLY A 85 -0.26 0.51 1.87
N SER A 86 -0.35 1.68 1.23
CA SER A 86 -0.95 1.82 -0.11
C SER A 86 -0.09 1.17 -1.18
N SER A 87 1.23 1.29 -1.05
CA SER A 87 2.20 0.60 -1.90
C SER A 87 2.07 -0.92 -1.74
N ASP A 88 2.08 -1.42 -0.49
CA ASP A 88 1.94 -2.85 -0.20
C ASP A 88 0.67 -3.43 -0.85
N ALA A 89 -0.47 -2.74 -0.73
CA ALA A 89 -1.74 -3.14 -1.34
C ALA A 89 -1.68 -3.20 -2.87
N ALA A 90 -1.14 -2.15 -3.49
CA ALA A 90 -1.05 -2.07 -4.95
C ALA A 90 -0.15 -3.18 -5.52
N PHE A 91 1.01 -3.40 -4.89
CA PHE A 91 1.91 -4.48 -5.30
C PHE A 91 1.34 -5.86 -5.00
N ALA A 92 0.54 -6.02 -3.92
CA ALA A 92 -0.20 -7.26 -3.68
C ALA A 92 -1.21 -7.54 -4.80
N LEU A 93 -1.99 -6.54 -5.25
CA LEU A 93 -2.89 -6.68 -6.39
C LEU A 93 -2.16 -7.10 -7.67
N LYS A 94 -1.04 -6.43 -7.99
CA LYS A 94 -0.22 -6.78 -9.17
C LYS A 94 0.33 -8.19 -9.08
N MET A 95 0.87 -8.57 -7.93
CA MET A 95 1.44 -9.89 -7.70
C MET A 95 0.38 -10.99 -7.79
N LEU A 96 -0.80 -10.79 -7.20
CA LEU A 96 -1.91 -11.74 -7.28
C LEU A 96 -2.44 -11.87 -8.71
N ASN A 97 -2.54 -10.76 -9.44
CA ASN A 97 -2.91 -10.76 -10.85
C ASN A 97 -1.94 -11.61 -11.70
N GLU A 98 -0.66 -11.45 -11.49
CA GLU A 98 0.38 -12.21 -12.19
C GLU A 98 0.37 -13.70 -11.78
N MET A 99 0.42 -13.98 -10.47
CA MET A 99 0.49 -15.35 -9.92
C MET A 99 -0.68 -16.22 -10.37
N PHE A 100 -1.88 -15.64 -10.44
CA PHE A 100 -3.10 -16.38 -10.78
C PHE A 100 -3.57 -16.13 -12.21
N SER A 101 -2.76 -15.43 -13.01
CA SER A 101 -3.03 -15.16 -14.43
C SER A 101 -4.41 -14.55 -14.66
N LEU A 102 -4.81 -13.59 -13.80
CA LEU A 102 -6.13 -12.96 -13.87
C LEU A 102 -6.27 -12.06 -15.11
N SER A 103 -5.16 -11.71 -15.75
CA SER A 103 -5.11 -10.91 -16.98
C SER A 103 -5.76 -9.53 -16.86
N LEU A 104 -5.71 -8.93 -15.65
CA LEU A 104 -6.22 -7.60 -15.40
C LEU A 104 -5.24 -6.55 -15.91
N SER A 105 -5.73 -5.55 -16.63
CA SER A 105 -4.92 -4.40 -17.05
C SER A 105 -4.63 -3.45 -15.87
N ASP A 106 -3.62 -2.58 -16.01
CA ASP A 106 -3.31 -1.56 -15.00
C ASP A 106 -4.50 -0.65 -14.69
N VAL A 107 -5.34 -0.36 -15.68
CA VAL A 107 -6.57 0.44 -15.47
C VAL A 107 -7.54 -0.28 -14.54
N VAL A 108 -7.75 -1.58 -14.74
CA VAL A 108 -8.62 -2.39 -13.88
C VAL A 108 -8.00 -2.56 -12.49
N LEU A 109 -6.70 -2.82 -12.41
CA LEU A 109 -5.99 -2.89 -11.13
C LEU A 109 -6.05 -1.58 -10.35
N ALA A 110 -5.97 -0.43 -11.04
CA ALA A 110 -6.09 0.89 -10.43
C ALA A 110 -7.51 1.14 -9.87
N ASP A 111 -8.55 0.63 -10.54
CA ASP A 111 -9.93 0.66 -10.01
C ASP A 111 -10.03 -0.16 -8.71
N TYR A 112 -9.52 -1.40 -8.69
CA TYR A 112 -9.44 -2.19 -7.46
C TYR A 112 -8.65 -1.46 -6.36
N ALA A 113 -7.50 -0.90 -6.70
CA ALA A 113 -6.65 -0.19 -5.76
C ALA A 113 -7.35 1.05 -5.16
N SER A 114 -8.09 1.83 -5.96
CA SER A 114 -8.82 3.01 -5.50
C SER A 114 -9.89 2.69 -4.44
N ARG A 115 -10.43 1.48 -4.46
CA ARG A 115 -11.39 0.95 -3.48
C ARG A 115 -10.74 0.59 -2.15
N LEU A 116 -9.42 0.38 -2.12
CA LEU A 116 -8.63 0.10 -0.91
C LEU A 116 -8.18 1.38 -0.21
N GLY A 117 -7.79 2.38 -0.98
CA GLY A 117 -7.36 3.67 -0.45
C GLY A 117 -7.03 4.66 -1.55
N SER A 118 -7.11 5.95 -1.24
CA SER A 118 -6.95 7.05 -2.21
C SER A 118 -5.60 7.00 -2.93
N ASP A 119 -4.53 6.61 -2.23
CA ASP A 119 -3.17 6.62 -2.79
C ASP A 119 -2.80 5.29 -3.49
N CYS A 120 -3.61 4.22 -3.28
CA CYS A 120 -3.24 2.89 -3.78
C CYS A 120 -3.15 2.84 -5.31
N ALA A 121 -4.04 3.53 -6.03
CA ALA A 121 -4.05 3.56 -7.49
C ALA A 121 -2.77 4.15 -8.08
N PHE A 122 -2.14 5.12 -7.39
CA PHE A 122 -0.87 5.70 -7.81
C PHE A 122 0.23 4.63 -7.94
N PHE A 123 0.33 3.72 -6.97
CA PHE A 123 1.36 2.67 -6.95
C PHE A 123 1.14 1.57 -7.99
N ILE A 124 -0.06 1.45 -8.57
CA ILE A 124 -0.28 0.59 -9.74
C ILE A 124 0.52 1.12 -10.93
N TYR A 125 0.44 2.43 -11.20
CA TYR A 125 1.17 3.07 -12.31
C TYR A 125 2.66 3.29 -11.98
N ASN A 126 2.97 3.60 -10.72
CA ASN A 126 4.32 3.81 -10.20
C ASN A 126 5.17 4.76 -11.06
N LYS A 127 4.60 5.87 -11.45
CA LYS A 127 5.24 6.94 -12.25
C LYS A 127 4.65 8.29 -11.85
N PRO A 128 5.30 9.41 -12.20
CA PRO A 128 4.76 10.74 -11.90
C PRO A 128 3.36 10.92 -12.44
N MET A 129 2.44 11.33 -11.57
CA MET A 129 1.02 11.52 -11.89
C MET A 129 0.51 12.78 -11.18
N LEU A 130 -0.43 13.47 -11.81
CA LEU A 130 -1.24 14.49 -11.18
C LEU A 130 -2.53 13.85 -10.67
N GLY A 131 -2.71 13.87 -9.34
CA GLY A 131 -3.93 13.38 -8.69
C GLY A 131 -4.96 14.49 -8.52
N THR A 132 -6.21 14.22 -8.84
CA THR A 132 -7.37 15.04 -8.56
C THR A 132 -8.45 14.25 -7.84
N GLY A 133 -9.57 14.88 -7.48
CA GLY A 133 -10.55 14.24 -6.61
C GLY A 133 -10.01 14.14 -5.19
N ARG A 134 -10.00 12.95 -4.60
CA ARG A 134 -9.34 12.64 -3.32
C ARG A 134 -7.92 12.08 -3.50
N GLY A 135 -7.38 12.09 -4.76
CA GLY A 135 -6.11 11.52 -5.16
C GLY A 135 -6.24 10.30 -6.08
N GLU A 136 -7.46 9.79 -6.28
CA GLU A 136 -7.74 8.59 -7.07
C GLU A 136 -7.84 8.84 -8.58
N VAL A 137 -8.13 10.07 -9.00
CA VAL A 137 -8.20 10.43 -10.43
C VAL A 137 -6.81 10.85 -10.89
N LEU A 138 -6.11 9.95 -11.55
CA LEU A 138 -4.71 10.08 -11.89
C LEU A 138 -4.52 10.41 -13.37
N THR A 139 -3.76 11.48 -13.65
CA THR A 139 -3.35 11.86 -14.99
C THR A 139 -1.82 11.81 -15.08
N PRO A 140 -1.23 11.15 -16.09
CA PRO A 140 0.21 11.16 -16.28
C PRO A 140 0.76 12.57 -16.35
N PHE A 141 1.86 12.80 -15.63
CA PHE A 141 2.56 14.06 -15.59
C PHE A 141 4.03 13.81 -15.88
N ASP A 142 4.59 14.55 -16.83
CA ASP A 142 6.02 14.47 -17.13
C ASP A 142 6.76 15.39 -16.17
N LEU A 143 7.46 14.78 -15.22
CA LEU A 143 8.24 15.46 -14.19
C LEU A 143 9.69 15.07 -14.32
N ASP A 144 10.52 16.05 -14.63
CA ASP A 144 11.98 15.93 -14.58
C ASP A 144 12.49 16.71 -13.35
N LEU A 145 13.06 15.99 -12.39
CA LEU A 145 13.68 16.57 -11.20
C LEU A 145 15.16 16.95 -11.43
N GLY A 146 15.70 16.68 -12.63
CA GLY A 146 17.10 16.90 -12.95
C GLY A 146 18.03 16.23 -11.93
N ASP A 147 18.96 17.00 -11.37
CA ASP A 147 19.93 16.56 -10.34
C ASP A 147 19.41 16.73 -8.88
N ALA A 148 18.12 17.02 -8.69
CA ALA A 148 17.57 17.23 -7.36
C ALA A 148 17.64 15.94 -6.51
N GLN A 149 18.08 16.09 -5.26
CA GLN A 149 18.11 15.02 -4.26
C GLN A 149 16.90 15.14 -3.34
N ILE A 150 16.20 14.02 -3.13
CA ILE A 150 15.08 13.94 -2.19
C ILE A 150 15.59 13.31 -0.89
N ASN A 151 15.48 14.06 0.22
CA ASN A 151 15.79 13.56 1.55
C ASN A 151 14.49 13.46 2.36
N VAL A 152 14.21 12.27 2.89
CA VAL A 152 13.07 12.03 3.78
C VAL A 152 13.53 12.14 5.21
N LEU A 153 12.92 13.05 5.97
CA LEU A 153 13.17 13.24 7.40
C LEU A 153 11.91 12.89 8.18
N VAL A 154 12.04 11.97 9.12
CA VAL A 154 10.97 11.60 10.06
C VAL A 154 11.41 12.07 11.45
N PRO A 155 10.88 13.19 11.97
CA PRO A 155 11.26 13.69 13.29
C PRO A 155 10.81 12.73 14.39
N GLU A 156 11.69 12.44 15.34
CA GLU A 156 11.33 11.64 16.51
C GLU A 156 10.28 12.35 17.38
N GLY A 157 9.31 11.61 17.90
CA GLY A 157 8.28 12.12 18.82
C GLY A 157 7.23 13.02 18.18
N VAL A 158 7.24 13.19 16.86
CA VAL A 158 6.19 13.93 16.12
C VAL A 158 5.32 12.94 15.37
N ALA A 159 4.06 12.83 15.77
CA ALA A 159 3.05 12.05 15.08
C ALA A 159 1.80 12.89 14.86
N VAL A 160 1.27 12.88 13.66
CA VAL A 160 0.02 13.55 13.29
C VAL A 160 -0.87 12.54 12.58
N SER A 161 -2.08 12.32 13.09
CA SER A 161 -3.04 11.46 12.42
C SER A 161 -3.56 12.11 11.13
N THR A 162 -3.97 11.29 10.15
CA THR A 162 -4.58 11.79 8.93
C THR A 162 -5.82 12.65 9.22
N ALA A 163 -6.64 12.24 10.19
CA ALA A 163 -7.83 12.98 10.59
C ALA A 163 -7.47 14.37 11.15
N GLU A 164 -6.42 14.47 11.96
CA GLU A 164 -5.92 15.72 12.51
C GLU A 164 -5.33 16.61 11.42
N ALA A 165 -4.50 16.05 10.53
CA ALA A 165 -3.87 16.79 9.43
C ALA A 165 -4.88 17.41 8.46
N TYR A 166 -6.00 16.72 8.20
CA TYR A 166 -7.02 17.19 7.27
C TYR A 166 -8.24 17.84 7.95
N GLY A 167 -8.42 17.65 9.25
CA GLY A 167 -9.63 18.07 9.98
C GLY A 167 -9.88 19.59 9.98
N GLU A 168 -8.83 20.38 9.91
CA GLU A 168 -8.91 21.85 9.90
C GLU A 168 -8.75 22.47 8.50
N ILE A 169 -8.56 21.64 7.46
CA ILE A 169 -8.40 22.14 6.10
C ILE A 169 -9.75 22.61 5.55
N VAL A 170 -9.84 23.88 5.22
CA VAL A 170 -10.93 24.46 4.44
C VAL A 170 -10.49 24.53 2.98
N PRO A 171 -11.05 23.67 2.09
CA PRO A 171 -10.69 23.69 0.69
C PRO A 171 -10.95 25.06 0.07
N LYS A 172 -9.98 25.60 -0.65
CA LYS A 172 -10.07 26.86 -1.38
C LYS A 172 -9.60 26.65 -2.80
N GLU A 173 -10.25 27.36 -3.72
CA GLU A 173 -9.77 27.43 -5.09
C GLU A 173 -8.38 28.10 -5.11
N PRO A 174 -7.35 27.47 -5.71
CA PRO A 174 -6.02 28.04 -5.72
C PRO A 174 -5.97 29.29 -6.59
N VAL A 175 -5.17 30.28 -6.18
CA VAL A 175 -4.95 31.53 -6.97
C VAL A 175 -4.32 31.21 -8.33
N ARG A 176 -3.54 30.14 -8.41
CA ARG A 176 -2.93 29.62 -9.64
C ARG A 176 -3.23 28.14 -9.73
N ALA A 177 -3.68 27.67 -10.89
CA ALA A 177 -3.94 26.25 -11.12
C ALA A 177 -2.67 25.41 -10.86
N ILE A 178 -2.81 24.25 -10.23
CA ILE A 178 -1.69 23.34 -9.93
C ILE A 178 -0.91 23.00 -11.20
N HIS A 179 -1.60 22.76 -12.30
CA HIS A 179 -1.00 22.48 -13.60
C HIS A 179 -0.07 23.61 -14.10
N ASP A 180 -0.36 24.87 -13.76
CA ASP A 180 0.49 26.00 -14.14
C ASP A 180 1.68 26.17 -13.17
N ILE A 181 1.50 25.77 -11.89
CA ILE A 181 2.58 25.75 -10.91
C ILE A 181 3.61 24.69 -11.29
N LEU A 182 3.14 23.51 -11.70
CA LEU A 182 4.00 22.37 -12.07
C LEU A 182 4.84 22.60 -13.34
N LYS A 183 4.53 23.64 -14.14
CA LYS A 183 5.33 24.06 -15.29
C LYS A 183 6.48 24.99 -14.94
N LEU A 184 6.52 25.47 -13.70
CA LEU A 184 7.61 26.35 -13.24
C LEU A 184 8.89 25.51 -13.04
N PRO A 185 10.06 26.07 -13.31
CA PRO A 185 11.31 25.42 -12.98
C PRO A 185 11.42 25.19 -11.47
N ILE A 186 11.97 24.05 -11.09
CA ILE A 186 12.26 23.66 -9.71
C ILE A 186 13.52 24.37 -9.25
#